data_70b1902ca33d0a47729fa393e1b5db6c
#
_entry.id   70b1902ca33d0a47729fa393e1b5db6c
#
_cell.length_a   1.000
_cell.length_b   1.000
_cell.length_c   1.000
_cell.angle_alpha   90.00
_cell.angle_beta   90.00
_cell.angle_gamma   90.00
#
_symmetry.space_group_name_H-M   'P 1'
#
loop_
_entity.id
_entity.type
_entity.pdbx_description
1 polymer ?
#
loop_
_entity_poly.entity_id
_entity_poly.type
_entity_poly.pdbx_seq_one_letter_code
_entity_poly.pdbx_strand_id
1 'polypeptide(L)'
;MVSIKQRYVGLQEAEAALTRGEVRAVLVLPPDLSRRLSAGESAGQWLVDGSDTMIAGALLGLRTMPLSDLKPDLAPLPPTFETVLYFNPSRRSAVNIVPGLLGVILTMTMIMFTSAAIVRERERGNLELLITTPVSSMELMIGKILPYIGVGLIQVVIILGLGHFIFAVPINGALSQVLLATLLFIAASLTLGLLISTLAQTQLQAMQMTVFILLPSILLSGFMFPYEGMPVPAQWLAELLPATHFMRLIRGVVLRGGELSDLLPDVFWLLGFTLLMLTLAARRFKKSLD
;
A
#
# COMPACT_ATOMS: atom_id res chain seq x y z
N MET A 1 -11.27 -19.53 -1.97
CA MET A 1 -11.47 -20.42 -0.79
C MET A 1 -11.32 -19.55 0.46
N VAL A 2 -12.28 -19.56 1.39
CA VAL A 2 -12.20 -18.79 2.64
C VAL A 2 -11.52 -19.68 3.68
N SER A 3 -10.46 -19.16 4.34
CA SER A 3 -9.77 -19.87 5.43
C SER A 3 -10.00 -19.13 6.75
N ILE A 4 -10.29 -19.87 7.80
CA ILE A 4 -10.43 -19.33 9.15
C ILE A 4 -9.03 -19.11 9.71
N LYS A 5 -8.66 -17.84 9.98
CA LYS A 5 -7.38 -17.49 10.60
C LYS A 5 -7.43 -17.63 12.12
N GLN A 6 -8.46 -17.09 12.75
CA GLN A 6 -8.57 -17.00 14.20
C GLN A 6 -10.03 -16.92 14.64
N ARG A 7 -10.30 -17.31 15.89
CA ARG A 7 -11.60 -17.14 16.54
C ARG A 7 -11.44 -16.10 17.64
N TYR A 8 -12.37 -15.13 17.67
CA TYR A 8 -12.42 -14.06 18.68
C TYR A 8 -13.56 -14.31 19.64
N VAL A 9 -13.38 -13.92 20.90
CA VAL A 9 -14.44 -14.07 21.93
C VAL A 9 -15.35 -12.85 21.95
N GLY A 10 -14.82 -11.67 21.60
CA GLY A 10 -15.55 -10.40 21.63
C GLY A 10 -15.62 -9.72 20.25
N LEU A 11 -16.73 -9.00 20.01
CA LEU A 11 -16.92 -8.22 18.79
C LEU A 11 -15.86 -7.12 18.62
N GLN A 12 -15.51 -6.42 19.71
CA GLN A 12 -14.51 -5.35 19.67
C GLN A 12 -13.13 -5.84 19.24
N GLU A 13 -12.72 -7.02 19.70
CA GLU A 13 -11.44 -7.61 19.32
C GLU A 13 -11.43 -7.98 17.81
N ALA A 14 -12.52 -8.53 17.31
CA ALA A 14 -12.70 -8.86 15.90
C ALA A 14 -12.73 -7.61 15.01
N GLU A 15 -13.40 -6.54 15.43
CA GLU A 15 -13.39 -5.24 14.73
C GLU A 15 -12.00 -4.61 14.74
N ALA A 16 -11.26 -4.69 15.85
CA ALA A 16 -9.89 -4.22 15.92
C ALA A 16 -8.97 -4.99 14.95
N ALA A 17 -9.12 -6.31 14.83
CA ALA A 17 -8.38 -7.11 13.86
C ALA A 17 -8.72 -6.74 12.39
N LEU A 18 -9.98 -6.38 12.11
CA LEU A 18 -10.40 -5.87 10.81
C LEU A 18 -9.75 -4.49 10.52
N THR A 19 -9.71 -3.61 11.52
CA THR A 19 -9.07 -2.29 11.42
C THR A 19 -7.56 -2.40 11.19
N ARG A 20 -6.88 -3.30 11.90
CA ARG A 20 -5.45 -3.60 11.67
C ARG A 20 -5.18 -4.30 10.34
N GLY A 21 -6.23 -4.80 9.66
CA GLY A 21 -6.10 -5.52 8.38
C GLY A 21 -5.55 -6.93 8.51
N GLU A 22 -5.57 -7.50 9.70
CA GLU A 22 -5.17 -8.89 9.97
C GLU A 22 -6.11 -9.88 9.30
N VAL A 23 -7.39 -9.51 9.22
CA VAL A 23 -8.44 -10.26 8.53
C VAL A 23 -9.20 -9.34 7.56
N ARG A 24 -9.76 -9.92 6.50
CA ARG A 24 -10.55 -9.19 5.49
C ARG A 24 -12.05 -9.28 5.73
N ALA A 25 -12.49 -10.26 6.50
CA ALA A 25 -13.87 -10.43 6.92
C ALA A 25 -13.94 -11.10 8.27
N VAL A 26 -14.98 -10.77 9.02
CA VAL A 26 -15.31 -11.38 10.31
C VAL A 26 -16.73 -11.94 10.22
N LEU A 27 -16.92 -13.19 10.59
CA LEU A 27 -18.23 -13.79 10.74
C LEU A 27 -18.65 -13.70 12.19
N VAL A 28 -19.74 -12.97 12.43
CA VAL A 28 -20.39 -12.86 13.74
C VAL A 28 -21.57 -13.82 13.79
N LEU A 29 -21.51 -14.80 14.70
CA LEU A 29 -22.57 -15.76 14.92
C LEU A 29 -23.27 -15.42 16.25
N PRO A 30 -24.60 -15.22 16.24
CA PRO A 30 -25.35 -14.96 17.45
C PRO A 30 -25.49 -16.23 18.29
N PRO A 31 -25.63 -16.12 19.63
CA PRO A 31 -25.75 -17.30 20.52
C PRO A 31 -27.06 -18.09 20.28
N ASP A 32 -28.08 -17.44 19.70
CA ASP A 32 -29.38 -18.02 19.39
C ASP A 32 -29.50 -18.50 17.93
N LEU A 33 -28.41 -18.89 17.31
CA LEU A 33 -28.32 -19.31 15.91
C LEU A 33 -29.38 -20.36 15.54
N SER A 34 -29.57 -21.38 16.36
CA SER A 34 -30.53 -22.47 16.08
C SER A 34 -31.98 -21.95 16.02
N ARG A 35 -32.35 -20.99 16.89
CA ARG A 35 -33.67 -20.37 16.90
C ARG A 35 -33.87 -19.51 15.66
N ARG A 36 -32.89 -18.71 15.29
CA ARG A 36 -32.95 -17.86 14.09
C ARG A 36 -33.07 -18.67 12.81
N LEU A 37 -32.31 -19.75 12.70
CA LEU A 37 -32.42 -20.65 11.54
C LEU A 37 -33.82 -21.30 11.44
N SER A 38 -34.43 -21.68 12.58
CA SER A 38 -35.79 -22.23 12.57
C SER A 38 -36.89 -21.16 12.27
N ALA A 39 -36.61 -19.90 12.61
CA ALA A 39 -37.51 -18.77 12.31
C ALA A 39 -37.35 -18.21 10.89
N GLY A 40 -36.39 -18.71 10.10
CA GLY A 40 -36.07 -18.18 8.77
C GLY A 40 -35.38 -16.81 8.79
N GLU A 41 -34.77 -16.44 9.94
CA GLU A 41 -34.03 -15.21 10.10
C GLU A 41 -32.57 -15.39 9.62
N SER A 42 -31.81 -14.29 9.51
CA SER A 42 -30.39 -14.35 9.15
C SER A 42 -29.58 -15.14 10.18
N ALA A 43 -28.73 -16.07 9.71
CA ALA A 43 -27.91 -16.93 10.55
C ALA A 43 -26.79 -16.18 11.28
N GLY A 44 -26.40 -15.03 10.76
CA GLY A 44 -25.34 -14.20 11.32
C GLY A 44 -24.99 -13.03 10.42
N GLN A 45 -23.90 -12.36 10.74
CA GLN A 45 -23.47 -11.15 10.05
C GLN A 45 -22.00 -11.26 9.62
N TRP A 46 -21.74 -10.91 8.38
CA TRP A 46 -20.39 -10.72 7.87
C TRP A 46 -20.00 -9.24 7.98
N LEU A 47 -18.95 -8.95 8.72
CA LEU A 47 -18.27 -7.66 8.73
C LEU A 47 -17.12 -7.74 7.71
N VAL A 48 -17.17 -6.94 6.67
CA VAL A 48 -16.25 -7.02 5.54
C VAL A 48 -15.46 -5.74 5.40
N ASP A 49 -14.15 -5.84 5.19
CA ASP A 49 -13.27 -4.73 4.86
C ASP A 49 -13.60 -4.20 3.46
N GLY A 50 -14.26 -3.04 3.40
CA GLY A 50 -14.63 -2.34 2.17
C GLY A 50 -13.53 -1.40 1.64
N SER A 51 -12.37 -1.33 2.27
CA SER A 51 -11.25 -0.50 1.81
C SER A 51 -10.69 -0.96 0.46
N ASP A 52 -10.85 -2.26 0.13
CA ASP A 52 -10.59 -2.82 -1.19
C ASP A 52 -11.91 -3.25 -1.84
N THR A 53 -12.32 -2.53 -2.88
CA THR A 53 -13.62 -2.75 -3.55
C THR A 53 -13.70 -4.08 -4.29
N MET A 54 -12.57 -4.64 -4.75
CA MET A 54 -12.55 -5.93 -5.43
C MET A 54 -12.73 -7.08 -4.44
N ILE A 55 -11.99 -7.05 -3.32
CA ILE A 55 -12.15 -8.05 -2.24
C ILE A 55 -13.55 -7.96 -1.64
N ALA A 56 -14.03 -6.75 -1.34
CA ALA A 56 -15.38 -6.54 -0.83
C ALA A 56 -16.45 -7.10 -1.79
N GLY A 57 -16.28 -6.88 -3.10
CA GLY A 57 -17.16 -7.44 -4.12
C GLY A 57 -17.21 -8.97 -4.12
N ALA A 58 -16.05 -9.62 -4.02
CA ALA A 58 -15.96 -11.08 -3.94
C ALA A 58 -16.59 -11.64 -2.64
N LEU A 59 -16.36 -10.96 -1.51
CA LEU A 59 -16.88 -11.37 -0.21
C LEU A 59 -18.40 -11.16 -0.06
N LEU A 60 -19.00 -10.28 -0.85
CA LEU A 60 -20.47 -10.14 -0.87
C LEU A 60 -21.19 -11.42 -1.32
N GLY A 61 -20.51 -12.29 -2.09
CA GLY A 61 -21.01 -13.62 -2.43
C GLY A 61 -21.21 -14.54 -1.22
N LEU A 62 -20.54 -14.25 -0.08
CA LEU A 62 -20.72 -14.99 1.17
C LEU A 62 -22.12 -14.77 1.79
N ARG A 63 -22.86 -13.78 1.35
CA ARG A 63 -24.23 -13.52 1.79
C ARG A 63 -25.17 -14.71 1.55
N THR A 64 -24.95 -15.42 0.45
CA THR A 64 -25.75 -16.59 0.03
C THR A 64 -24.99 -17.90 0.24
N MET A 65 -24.08 -17.94 1.22
CA MET A 65 -23.33 -19.15 1.53
C MET A 65 -24.30 -20.28 1.91
N PRO A 66 -24.26 -21.44 1.22
CA PRO A 66 -25.19 -22.54 1.50
C PRO A 66 -24.94 -23.11 2.90
N LEU A 67 -25.99 -23.21 3.69
CA LEU A 67 -26.02 -23.90 4.99
C LEU A 67 -26.58 -25.33 4.87
N SER A 68 -26.70 -25.84 3.66
CA SER A 68 -27.26 -27.17 3.36
C SER A 68 -26.59 -28.30 4.11
N ASP A 69 -25.30 -28.16 4.40
CA ASP A 69 -24.52 -29.16 5.13
C ASP A 69 -24.86 -29.22 6.63
N LEU A 70 -25.48 -28.16 7.17
CA LEU A 70 -25.89 -28.09 8.58
C LEU A 70 -27.30 -28.63 8.82
N LYS A 71 -28.23 -28.47 7.85
CA LYS A 71 -29.56 -29.01 7.87
C LYS A 71 -30.10 -29.23 6.43
N PRO A 72 -30.20 -30.46 5.96
CA PRO A 72 -30.68 -30.78 4.61
C PRO A 72 -32.14 -30.37 4.33
N ASP A 73 -32.96 -30.26 5.38
CA ASP A 73 -34.40 -29.97 5.28
C ASP A 73 -34.78 -28.50 5.29
N LEU A 74 -33.80 -27.58 5.40
CA LEU A 74 -34.07 -26.14 5.29
C LEU A 74 -34.12 -25.78 3.81
N ALA A 75 -35.30 -25.42 3.31
CA ALA A 75 -35.45 -24.76 2.03
C ALA A 75 -34.50 -23.55 1.94
N PRO A 76 -33.89 -23.31 0.80
CA PRO A 76 -32.94 -22.20 0.65
C PRO A 76 -33.67 -20.86 0.84
N LEU A 77 -33.63 -20.34 2.05
CA LEU A 77 -34.11 -18.98 2.35
C LEU A 77 -32.98 -18.00 2.09
N PRO A 78 -33.06 -17.14 1.11
CA PRO A 78 -32.16 -16.00 0.95
C PRO A 78 -32.64 -14.82 1.83
N PRO A 79 -31.72 -13.96 2.33
CA PRO A 79 -30.28 -14.15 2.47
C PRO A 79 -29.90 -14.84 3.78
N THR A 80 -28.99 -15.78 3.73
CA THR A 80 -28.56 -16.56 4.89
C THR A 80 -27.74 -15.74 5.90
N PHE A 81 -27.03 -14.71 5.42
CA PHE A 81 -26.21 -13.82 6.23
C PHE A 81 -26.42 -12.36 5.84
N GLU A 82 -26.40 -11.46 6.82
CA GLU A 82 -26.28 -10.04 6.58
C GLU A 82 -24.81 -9.67 6.31
N THR A 83 -24.59 -8.65 5.48
CA THR A 83 -23.24 -8.18 5.17
C THR A 83 -23.13 -6.69 5.45
N VAL A 84 -22.21 -6.32 6.32
CA VAL A 84 -21.88 -4.92 6.66
C VAL A 84 -20.50 -4.60 6.12
N LEU A 85 -20.42 -3.57 5.29
CA LEU A 85 -19.15 -3.09 4.74
C LEU A 85 -18.58 -1.99 5.64
N TYR A 86 -17.41 -2.24 6.22
CA TYR A 86 -16.65 -1.26 6.98
C TYR A 86 -15.80 -0.40 6.05
N PHE A 87 -15.49 0.81 6.45
CA PHE A 87 -14.60 1.79 5.81
C PHE A 87 -15.05 2.35 4.46
N ASN A 88 -15.91 1.65 3.72
CA ASN A 88 -16.47 2.12 2.44
C ASN A 88 -17.87 1.50 2.20
N PRO A 89 -18.90 1.84 3.01
CA PRO A 89 -20.26 1.25 2.89
C PRO A 89 -20.88 1.45 1.52
N SER A 90 -20.64 2.61 0.90
CA SER A 90 -21.17 2.97 -0.42
C SER A 90 -20.39 2.39 -1.60
N ARG A 91 -19.34 1.60 -1.35
CA ARG A 91 -18.46 0.98 -2.36
C ARG A 91 -17.95 1.96 -3.42
N ARG A 92 -17.63 3.19 -3.01
CA ARG A 92 -17.13 4.21 -3.92
C ARG A 92 -15.73 3.85 -4.39
N SER A 93 -15.55 3.77 -5.71
CA SER A 93 -14.26 3.44 -6.32
C SER A 93 -13.16 4.44 -5.95
N ALA A 94 -13.50 5.73 -5.78
CA ALA A 94 -12.56 6.77 -5.40
C ALA A 94 -11.83 6.47 -4.07
N VAL A 95 -12.50 5.84 -3.10
CA VAL A 95 -11.94 5.48 -1.80
C VAL A 95 -10.76 4.51 -1.95
N ASN A 96 -10.85 3.58 -2.90
CA ASN A 96 -9.77 2.64 -3.21
C ASN A 96 -8.72 3.26 -4.14
N ILE A 97 -9.15 4.02 -5.16
CA ILE A 97 -8.29 4.53 -6.23
C ILE A 97 -7.36 5.64 -5.73
N VAL A 98 -7.84 6.59 -4.92
CA VAL A 98 -7.03 7.77 -4.53
C VAL A 98 -5.78 7.40 -3.73
N PRO A 99 -5.83 6.57 -2.67
CA PRO A 99 -4.61 6.12 -1.99
C PRO A 99 -3.67 5.31 -2.91
N GLY A 100 -4.24 4.55 -3.86
CA GLY A 100 -3.47 3.80 -4.85
C GLY A 100 -2.73 4.70 -5.82
N LEU A 101 -3.41 5.71 -6.38
CA LEU A 101 -2.79 6.69 -7.27
C LEU A 101 -1.69 7.48 -6.56
N LEU A 102 -1.86 7.79 -5.28
CA LEU A 102 -0.80 8.41 -4.48
C LEU A 102 0.49 7.59 -4.54
N GLY A 103 0.41 6.28 -4.29
CA GLY A 103 1.56 5.38 -4.37
C GLY A 103 2.17 5.33 -5.77
N VAL A 104 1.36 5.23 -6.81
CA VAL A 104 1.82 5.17 -8.22
C VAL A 104 2.51 6.46 -8.62
N ILE A 105 1.90 7.62 -8.35
CA ILE A 105 2.44 8.93 -8.72
C ILE A 105 3.74 9.20 -7.96
N LEU A 106 3.79 8.93 -6.64
CA LEU A 106 5.02 9.08 -5.87
C LEU A 106 6.13 8.15 -6.36
N THR A 107 5.82 6.88 -6.65
CA THR A 107 6.81 5.94 -7.22
C THR A 107 7.41 6.51 -8.50
N MET A 108 6.56 6.89 -9.45
CA MET A 108 7.00 7.42 -10.73
C MET A 108 7.85 8.69 -10.57
N THR A 109 7.32 9.69 -9.87
CA THR A 109 7.94 11.01 -9.80
C THR A 109 9.23 11.00 -8.97
N MET A 110 9.23 10.32 -7.81
CA MET A 110 10.41 10.29 -6.93
C MET A 110 11.57 9.54 -7.58
N ILE A 111 11.32 8.38 -8.16
CA ILE A 111 12.37 7.61 -8.85
C ILE A 111 12.87 8.37 -10.06
N MET A 112 11.96 8.88 -10.91
CA MET A 112 12.33 9.57 -12.15
C MET A 112 13.11 10.87 -11.87
N PHE A 113 12.65 11.71 -10.94
CA PHE A 113 13.32 12.97 -10.66
C PHE A 113 14.71 12.75 -10.09
N THR A 114 14.85 11.82 -9.12
CA THR A 114 16.16 11.56 -8.52
C THR A 114 17.13 10.94 -9.51
N SER A 115 16.69 9.92 -10.27
CA SER A 115 17.56 9.26 -11.23
C SER A 115 17.97 10.20 -12.37
N ALA A 116 17.01 10.92 -12.95
CA ALA A 116 17.28 11.85 -14.06
C ALA A 116 18.17 13.04 -13.64
N ALA A 117 17.99 13.58 -12.43
CA ALA A 117 18.77 14.72 -11.96
C ALA A 117 20.26 14.38 -11.86
N ILE A 118 20.60 13.20 -11.33
CA ILE A 118 22.01 12.78 -11.15
C ILE A 118 22.61 12.41 -12.50
N VAL A 119 21.89 11.68 -13.33
CA VAL A 119 22.37 11.30 -14.67
C VAL A 119 22.59 12.54 -15.54
N ARG A 120 21.71 13.54 -15.45
CA ARG A 120 21.86 14.82 -16.17
C ARG A 120 23.17 15.53 -15.82
N GLU A 121 23.55 15.53 -14.54
CA GLU A 121 24.82 16.14 -14.12
C GLU A 121 26.03 15.37 -14.66
N ARG A 122 25.92 14.04 -14.75
CA ARG A 122 26.94 13.21 -15.40
C ARG A 122 27.05 13.51 -16.88
N GLU A 123 25.93 13.56 -17.62
CA GLU A 123 25.91 13.86 -19.05
C GLU A 123 26.48 15.26 -19.37
N ARG A 124 26.35 16.22 -18.45
CA ARG A 124 26.86 17.58 -18.59
C ARG A 124 28.31 17.76 -18.14
N GLY A 125 28.97 16.70 -17.64
CA GLY A 125 30.34 16.78 -17.13
C GLY A 125 30.48 17.48 -15.76
N ASN A 126 29.40 17.92 -15.14
CA ASN A 126 29.43 18.66 -13.88
C ASN A 126 29.90 17.81 -12.68
N LEU A 127 29.97 16.49 -12.84
CA LEU A 127 30.51 15.60 -11.82
C LEU A 127 32.00 15.85 -11.54
N GLU A 128 32.77 16.30 -12.54
CA GLU A 128 34.20 16.65 -12.37
C GLU A 128 34.39 17.76 -11.34
N LEU A 129 33.51 18.76 -11.34
CA LEU A 129 33.53 19.85 -10.35
C LEU A 129 33.19 19.34 -8.94
N LEU A 130 32.31 18.33 -8.83
CA LEU A 130 31.93 17.75 -7.54
C LEU A 130 33.04 16.85 -6.93
N ILE A 131 33.89 16.27 -7.76
CA ILE A 131 35.03 15.45 -7.33
C ILE A 131 36.09 16.31 -6.61
N THR A 132 36.25 17.57 -7.01
CA THR A 132 37.22 18.50 -6.40
C THR A 132 36.74 19.05 -5.04
N THR A 133 35.49 18.81 -4.64
CA THR A 133 34.97 19.25 -3.35
C THR A 133 35.27 18.24 -2.23
N PRO A 134 35.48 18.67 -0.97
CA PRO A 134 35.73 17.77 0.16
C PRO A 134 34.48 17.04 0.67
N VAL A 135 33.34 17.11 -0.05
CA VAL A 135 32.06 16.51 0.32
C VAL A 135 32.07 15.01 0.07
N SER A 136 31.62 14.19 1.02
CA SER A 136 31.49 12.74 0.86
C SER A 136 30.38 12.38 -0.14
N SER A 137 30.48 11.18 -0.77
CA SER A 137 29.45 10.67 -1.68
C SER A 137 28.07 10.58 -1.00
N MET A 138 28.03 10.25 0.28
CA MET A 138 26.80 10.15 1.06
C MET A 138 26.15 11.53 1.28
N GLU A 139 26.93 12.53 1.69
CA GLU A 139 26.44 13.90 1.89
C GLU A 139 25.89 14.49 0.59
N LEU A 140 26.56 14.25 -0.52
CA LEU A 140 26.10 14.67 -1.83
C LEU A 140 24.75 14.03 -2.21
N MET A 141 24.59 12.73 -1.95
CA MET A 141 23.35 12.01 -2.23
C MET A 141 22.21 12.49 -1.35
N ILE A 142 22.44 12.67 -0.05
CA ILE A 142 21.43 13.19 0.88
C ILE A 142 21.03 14.60 0.50
N GLY A 143 21.99 15.47 0.18
CA GLY A 143 21.72 16.84 -0.26
C GLY A 143 20.83 16.92 -1.52
N LYS A 144 20.95 15.93 -2.43
CA LYS A 144 20.11 15.86 -3.63
C LYS A 144 18.72 15.31 -3.38
N ILE A 145 18.56 14.43 -2.39
CA ILE A 145 17.26 13.89 -2.02
C ILE A 145 16.39 14.94 -1.33
N LEU A 146 16.97 15.78 -0.49
CA LEU A 146 16.26 16.68 0.40
C LEU A 146 15.23 17.59 -0.30
N PRO A 147 15.54 18.26 -1.43
CA PRO A 147 14.55 19.05 -2.16
C PRO A 147 13.39 18.22 -2.69
N TYR A 148 13.64 16.99 -3.13
CA TYR A 148 12.60 16.11 -3.67
C TYR A 148 11.66 15.55 -2.60
N ILE A 149 12.09 15.47 -1.33
CA ILE A 149 11.18 15.21 -0.21
C ILE A 149 10.10 16.29 -0.15
N GLY A 150 10.50 17.55 -0.26
CA GLY A 150 9.54 18.66 -0.31
C GLY A 150 8.56 18.56 -1.47
N VAL A 151 9.04 18.22 -2.66
CA VAL A 151 8.18 17.99 -3.84
C VAL A 151 7.21 16.84 -3.59
N GLY A 152 7.68 15.72 -3.04
CA GLY A 152 6.85 14.58 -2.69
C GLY A 152 5.75 14.94 -1.68
N LEU A 153 6.07 15.70 -0.64
CA LEU A 153 5.09 16.16 0.35
C LEU A 153 4.02 17.07 -0.27
N ILE A 154 4.41 17.97 -1.16
CA ILE A 154 3.45 18.81 -1.90
C ILE A 154 2.51 17.93 -2.73
N GLN A 155 3.02 16.92 -3.43
CA GLN A 155 2.20 15.95 -4.17
C GLN A 155 1.22 15.21 -3.26
N VAL A 156 1.66 14.78 -2.07
CA VAL A 156 0.78 14.13 -1.08
C VAL A 156 -0.38 15.05 -0.70
N VAL A 157 -0.08 16.31 -0.37
CA VAL A 157 -1.11 17.31 -0.02
C VAL A 157 -2.09 17.54 -1.17
N ILE A 158 -1.59 17.65 -2.40
CA ILE A 158 -2.44 17.84 -3.58
C ILE A 158 -3.33 16.62 -3.81
N ILE A 159 -2.77 15.41 -3.84
CA ILE A 159 -3.52 14.18 -4.19
C ILE A 159 -4.54 13.85 -3.10
N LEU A 160 -4.16 13.87 -1.83
CA LEU A 160 -5.08 13.60 -0.73
C LEU A 160 -6.09 14.74 -0.55
N GLY A 161 -5.67 15.99 -0.74
CA GLY A 161 -6.56 17.14 -0.72
C GLY A 161 -7.63 17.07 -1.81
N LEU A 162 -7.25 16.85 -3.07
CA LEU A 162 -8.21 16.64 -4.16
C LEU A 162 -9.09 15.41 -3.90
N GLY A 163 -8.51 14.32 -3.41
CA GLY A 163 -9.24 13.12 -3.01
C GLY A 163 -10.32 13.40 -1.96
N HIS A 164 -9.97 14.19 -0.94
CA HIS A 164 -10.90 14.53 0.13
C HIS A 164 -11.97 15.53 -0.32
N PHE A 165 -11.57 16.67 -0.94
CA PHE A 165 -12.51 17.76 -1.26
C PHE A 165 -13.36 17.47 -2.50
N ILE A 166 -12.82 16.81 -3.55
CA ILE A 166 -13.54 16.56 -4.79
C ILE A 166 -14.26 15.20 -4.75
N PHE A 167 -13.54 14.16 -4.31
CA PHE A 167 -14.05 12.79 -4.31
C PHE A 167 -14.60 12.34 -2.97
N ALA A 168 -14.59 13.22 -1.96
CA ALA A 168 -15.06 12.93 -0.59
C ALA A 168 -14.49 11.62 -0.02
N VAL A 169 -13.19 11.36 -0.27
CA VAL A 169 -12.48 10.22 0.31
C VAL A 169 -12.27 10.50 1.80
N PRO A 170 -12.68 9.59 2.70
CA PRO A 170 -12.49 9.79 4.13
C PRO A 170 -11.00 9.71 4.49
N ILE A 171 -10.55 10.57 5.38
CA ILE A 171 -9.23 10.49 6.02
C ILE A 171 -9.52 10.22 7.50
N ASN A 172 -9.57 8.95 7.88
CA ASN A 172 -9.95 8.50 9.23
C ASN A 172 -8.78 8.51 10.19
N GLY A 173 -7.54 8.42 9.69
CA GLY A 173 -6.34 8.40 10.52
C GLY A 173 -5.78 9.78 10.83
N ALA A 174 -4.88 9.85 11.80
CA ALA A 174 -4.19 11.08 12.16
C ALA A 174 -3.27 11.55 11.01
N LEU A 175 -3.32 12.84 10.69
CA LEU A 175 -2.49 13.44 9.62
C LEU A 175 -0.99 13.25 9.85
N SER A 176 -0.54 13.22 11.11
CA SER A 176 0.85 12.94 11.46
C SER A 176 1.30 11.54 11.02
N GLN A 177 0.43 10.55 11.15
CA GLN A 177 0.70 9.18 10.74
C GLN A 177 0.68 9.03 9.21
N VAL A 178 -0.25 9.72 8.53
CA VAL A 178 -0.27 9.82 7.06
C VAL A 178 1.03 10.44 6.56
N LEU A 179 1.48 11.54 7.19
CA LEU A 179 2.72 12.21 6.85
C LEU A 179 3.94 11.30 7.05
N LEU A 180 4.00 10.57 8.17
CA LEU A 180 5.12 9.67 8.45
C LEU A 180 5.16 8.50 7.47
N ALA A 181 4.02 7.86 7.18
CA ALA A 181 3.92 6.78 6.20
C ALA A 181 4.39 7.24 4.80
N THR A 182 3.95 8.43 4.39
CA THR A 182 4.33 9.01 3.09
C THR A 182 5.79 9.42 3.04
N LEU A 183 6.37 9.97 4.13
CA LEU A 183 7.80 10.29 4.22
C LEU A 183 8.67 9.04 4.07
N LEU A 184 8.32 7.94 4.74
CA LEU A 184 9.02 6.67 4.62
C LEU A 184 9.03 6.18 3.17
N PHE A 185 7.89 6.25 2.50
CA PHE A 185 7.78 5.81 1.12
C PHE A 185 8.49 6.73 0.13
N ILE A 186 8.42 8.05 0.34
CA ILE A 186 9.17 9.04 -0.44
C ILE A 186 10.67 8.74 -0.31
N ALA A 187 11.18 8.53 0.91
CA ALA A 187 12.59 8.19 1.13
C ALA A 187 12.99 6.89 0.44
N ALA A 188 12.18 5.83 0.52
CA ALA A 188 12.41 4.57 -0.17
C ALA A 188 12.46 4.73 -1.70
N SER A 189 11.53 5.50 -2.26
CA SER A 189 11.46 5.75 -3.71
C SER A 189 12.62 6.61 -4.21
N LEU A 190 13.00 7.66 -3.45
CA LEU A 190 14.14 8.52 -3.78
C LEU A 190 15.45 7.74 -3.75
N THR A 191 15.68 6.91 -2.73
CA THR A 191 16.90 6.10 -2.62
C THR A 191 16.98 5.03 -3.71
N LEU A 192 15.85 4.46 -4.13
CA LEU A 192 15.79 3.59 -5.29
C LEU A 192 16.16 4.34 -6.57
N GLY A 193 15.67 5.57 -6.74
CA GLY A 193 16.07 6.46 -7.84
C GLY A 193 17.57 6.78 -7.84
N LEU A 194 18.17 6.96 -6.65
CA LEU A 194 19.62 7.09 -6.51
C LEU A 194 20.36 5.85 -7.03
N LEU A 195 19.92 4.65 -6.65
CA LEU A 195 20.53 3.42 -7.12
C LEU A 195 20.43 3.32 -8.64
N ILE A 196 19.27 3.60 -9.23
CA ILE A 196 19.08 3.61 -10.69
C ILE A 196 20.07 4.59 -11.35
N SER A 197 20.28 5.78 -10.78
CA SER A 197 21.20 6.75 -11.33
C SER A 197 22.66 6.26 -11.41
N THR A 198 23.03 5.32 -10.55
CA THR A 198 24.38 4.70 -10.61
C THR A 198 24.49 3.64 -11.69
N LEU A 199 23.38 3.10 -12.18
CA LEU A 199 23.32 2.08 -13.21
C LEU A 199 23.11 2.68 -14.61
N ALA A 200 22.27 3.72 -14.71
CA ALA A 200 21.93 4.38 -15.96
C ALA A 200 23.09 5.26 -16.44
N GLN A 201 23.39 5.21 -17.73
CA GLN A 201 24.39 6.06 -18.39
C GLN A 201 23.76 7.34 -18.97
N THR A 202 22.50 7.27 -19.40
CA THR A 202 21.77 8.39 -20.00
C THR A 202 20.43 8.61 -19.27
N GLN A 203 19.91 9.85 -19.38
CA GLN A 203 18.58 10.17 -18.83
C GLN A 203 17.50 9.26 -19.42
N LEU A 204 17.58 8.95 -20.71
CA LEU A 204 16.64 8.05 -21.38
C LEU A 204 16.66 6.66 -20.75
N GLN A 205 17.87 6.13 -20.49
CA GLN A 205 18.01 4.83 -19.82
C GLN A 205 17.46 4.85 -18.39
N ALA A 206 17.69 5.93 -17.63
CA ALA A 206 17.13 6.10 -16.30
C ALA A 206 15.59 6.11 -16.32
N MET A 207 14.99 6.80 -17.31
CA MET A 207 13.53 6.81 -17.50
C MET A 207 13.00 5.41 -17.85
N GLN A 208 13.67 4.68 -18.74
CA GLN A 208 13.28 3.31 -19.09
C GLN A 208 13.33 2.38 -17.86
N MET A 209 14.41 2.43 -17.07
CA MET A 209 14.53 1.66 -15.83
C MET A 209 13.42 2.01 -14.83
N THR A 210 13.06 3.29 -14.72
CA THR A 210 11.94 3.74 -13.87
C THR A 210 10.62 3.10 -14.30
N VAL A 211 10.34 3.06 -15.61
CA VAL A 211 9.12 2.42 -16.15
C VAL A 211 9.11 0.91 -15.87
N PHE A 212 10.26 0.24 -16.00
CA PHE A 212 10.39 -1.20 -15.69
C PHE A 212 10.10 -1.53 -14.22
N ILE A 213 10.34 -0.60 -13.30
CA ILE A 213 9.99 -0.76 -11.88
C ILE A 213 8.54 -0.34 -11.63
N LEU A 214 8.07 0.70 -12.31
CA LEU A 214 6.73 1.24 -12.13
C LEU A 214 5.64 0.22 -12.55
N LEU A 215 5.80 -0.47 -13.68
CA LEU A 215 4.81 -1.42 -14.18
C LEU A 215 4.55 -2.58 -13.18
N PRO A 216 5.57 -3.31 -12.70
CA PRO A 216 5.36 -4.29 -11.64
C PRO A 216 4.78 -3.68 -10.36
N SER A 217 5.20 -2.46 -9.98
CA SER A 217 4.67 -1.78 -8.80
C SER A 217 3.17 -1.50 -8.92
N ILE A 218 2.66 -1.10 -10.08
CA ILE A 218 1.22 -0.90 -10.31
C ILE A 218 0.47 -2.24 -10.21
N LEU A 219 1.00 -3.29 -10.82
CA LEU A 219 0.31 -4.57 -10.92
C LEU A 219 0.34 -5.37 -9.61
N LEU A 220 1.49 -5.38 -8.91
CA LEU A 220 1.74 -6.27 -7.79
C LEU A 220 1.61 -5.60 -6.41
N SER A 221 1.53 -4.26 -6.32
CA SER A 221 1.44 -3.56 -5.03
C SER A 221 0.13 -3.74 -4.27
N GLY A 222 -0.84 -4.43 -4.85
CA GLY A 222 -2.20 -4.48 -4.29
C GLY A 222 -3.08 -3.31 -4.75
N PHE A 223 -2.58 -2.43 -5.64
CA PHE A 223 -3.38 -1.34 -6.22
C PHE A 223 -4.34 -1.86 -7.28
N MET A 224 -3.79 -2.48 -8.34
CA MET A 224 -4.59 -2.97 -9.47
C MET A 224 -5.22 -4.33 -9.15
N PHE A 225 -4.45 -5.26 -8.60
CA PHE A 225 -4.91 -6.59 -8.22
C PHE A 225 -4.77 -6.78 -6.71
N PRO A 226 -5.78 -7.37 -6.03
CA PRO A 226 -5.67 -7.70 -4.62
C PRO A 226 -4.50 -8.66 -4.36
N TYR A 227 -3.68 -8.35 -3.37
CA TYR A 227 -2.50 -9.15 -3.02
C TYR A 227 -2.86 -10.63 -2.74
N GLU A 228 -3.96 -10.86 -2.02
CA GLU A 228 -4.44 -12.19 -1.63
C GLU A 228 -4.93 -13.03 -2.83
N GLY A 229 -5.28 -12.37 -3.92
CA GLY A 229 -5.70 -13.04 -5.18
C GLY A 229 -4.54 -13.43 -6.10
N MET A 230 -3.32 -13.00 -5.76
CA MET A 230 -2.15 -13.28 -6.60
C MET A 230 -1.62 -14.71 -6.38
N PRO A 231 -1.05 -15.36 -7.43
CA PRO A 231 -0.28 -16.58 -7.28
C PRO A 231 0.92 -16.36 -6.34
N VAL A 232 1.31 -17.41 -5.59
CA VAL A 232 2.42 -17.33 -4.61
C VAL A 232 3.72 -16.72 -5.17
N PRO A 233 4.18 -17.05 -6.39
CA PRO A 233 5.38 -16.42 -6.96
C PRO A 233 5.23 -14.91 -7.17
N ALA A 234 4.03 -14.44 -7.54
CA ALA A 234 3.76 -13.01 -7.70
C ALA A 234 3.73 -12.29 -6.35
N GLN A 235 3.22 -12.93 -5.29
CA GLN A 235 3.28 -12.41 -3.93
C GLN A 235 4.73 -12.21 -3.45
N TRP A 236 5.63 -13.16 -3.72
CA TRP A 236 7.06 -13.01 -3.38
C TRP A 236 7.70 -11.81 -4.09
N LEU A 237 7.39 -11.61 -5.36
CA LEU A 237 7.87 -10.44 -6.10
C LEU A 237 7.24 -9.15 -5.57
N ALA A 238 5.97 -9.17 -5.20
CA ALA A 238 5.28 -8.04 -4.59
C ALA A 238 5.95 -7.59 -3.29
N GLU A 239 6.36 -8.53 -2.42
CA GLU A 239 7.06 -8.22 -1.15
C GLU A 239 8.43 -7.53 -1.36
N LEU A 240 9.02 -7.61 -2.55
CA LEU A 240 10.26 -6.90 -2.86
C LEU A 240 10.02 -5.43 -3.26
N LEU A 241 8.78 -5.04 -3.48
CA LEU A 241 8.42 -3.72 -3.98
C LEU A 241 8.04 -2.78 -2.82
N PRO A 242 8.67 -1.60 -2.69
CA PRO A 242 8.30 -0.63 -1.66
C PRO A 242 6.85 -0.16 -1.78
N ALA A 243 6.30 -0.15 -2.98
CA ALA A 243 4.91 0.22 -3.24
C ALA A 243 3.91 -0.72 -2.54
N THR A 244 4.20 -2.01 -2.40
CA THR A 244 3.34 -2.99 -1.72
C THR A 244 3.19 -2.65 -0.23
N HIS A 245 4.29 -2.40 0.45
CA HIS A 245 4.31 -2.02 1.86
C HIS A 245 3.64 -0.67 2.08
N PHE A 246 3.89 0.29 1.19
CA PHE A 246 3.23 1.59 1.24
C PHE A 246 1.71 1.48 1.05
N MET A 247 1.24 0.63 0.15
CA MET A 247 -0.21 0.42 -0.06
C MET A 247 -0.89 -0.12 1.21
N ARG A 248 -0.24 -1.01 1.94
CA ARG A 248 -0.74 -1.50 3.23
C ARG A 248 -0.80 -0.38 4.27
N LEU A 249 0.28 0.42 4.39
CA LEU A 249 0.37 1.55 5.30
C LEU A 249 -0.69 2.62 4.99
N ILE A 250 -0.75 3.09 3.75
CA ILE A 250 -1.62 4.21 3.39
C ILE A 250 -3.10 3.86 3.51
N ARG A 251 -3.51 2.64 3.09
CA ARG A 251 -4.88 2.16 3.31
C ARG A 251 -5.19 1.93 4.78
N GLY A 252 -4.24 1.38 5.54
CA GLY A 252 -4.37 1.18 6.97
C GLY A 252 -4.62 2.49 7.70
N VAL A 253 -3.81 3.49 7.45
CA VAL A 253 -3.91 4.79 8.11
C VAL A 253 -5.08 5.61 7.56
N VAL A 254 -5.15 5.84 6.25
CA VAL A 254 -6.13 6.78 5.65
C VAL A 254 -7.55 6.23 5.71
N LEU A 255 -7.77 4.96 5.36
CA LEU A 255 -9.12 4.41 5.21
C LEU A 255 -9.61 3.72 6.48
N ARG A 256 -8.77 2.89 7.11
CA ARG A 256 -9.15 2.11 8.30
C ARG A 256 -8.98 2.89 9.60
N GLY A 257 -8.23 4.02 9.59
CA GLY A 257 -7.96 4.80 10.80
C GLY A 257 -7.05 4.09 11.80
N GLY A 258 -6.32 3.05 11.36
CA GLY A 258 -5.36 2.31 12.16
C GLY A 258 -4.09 3.14 12.42
N GLU A 259 -3.33 2.73 13.44
CA GLU A 259 -2.07 3.34 13.78
C GLU A 259 -0.90 2.68 13.04
N LEU A 260 0.20 3.44 12.83
CA LEU A 260 1.44 2.88 12.28
C LEU A 260 2.07 1.82 13.18
N SER A 261 1.81 1.88 14.48
CA SER A 261 2.17 0.85 15.46
C SER A 261 1.58 -0.53 15.14
N ASP A 262 0.43 -0.58 14.47
CA ASP A 262 -0.22 -1.82 14.03
C ASP A 262 0.44 -2.41 12.77
N LEU A 263 1.19 -1.60 12.04
CA LEU A 263 1.79 -1.91 10.73
C LEU A 263 3.34 -1.85 10.79
N LEU A 264 3.93 -2.07 11.96
CA LEU A 264 5.38 -2.03 12.16
C LEU A 264 6.19 -2.89 11.18
N PRO A 265 5.77 -4.09 10.77
CA PRO A 265 6.52 -4.87 9.78
C PRO A 265 6.75 -4.09 8.47
N ASP A 266 5.72 -3.42 7.96
CA ASP A 266 5.82 -2.63 6.72
C ASP A 266 6.67 -1.35 6.93
N VAL A 267 6.57 -0.72 8.10
CA VAL A 267 7.41 0.43 8.49
C VAL A 267 8.88 0.04 8.52
N PHE A 268 9.24 -1.04 9.23
CA PHE A 268 10.62 -1.52 9.32
C PHE A 268 11.16 -2.00 7.97
N TRP A 269 10.31 -2.60 7.14
CA TRP A 269 10.69 -3.00 5.81
C TRP A 269 11.08 -1.79 4.94
N LEU A 270 10.27 -0.73 4.92
CA LEU A 270 10.57 0.50 4.17
C LEU A 270 11.84 1.20 4.69
N LEU A 271 12.05 1.24 6.01
CA LEU A 271 13.27 1.76 6.59
C LEU A 271 14.50 0.95 6.17
N GLY A 272 14.42 -0.38 6.30
CA GLY A 272 15.50 -1.29 5.89
C GLY A 272 15.80 -1.19 4.40
N PHE A 273 14.77 -1.12 3.55
CA PHE A 273 14.91 -0.91 2.12
C PHE A 273 15.59 0.42 1.81
N THR A 274 15.17 1.51 2.45
CA THR A 274 15.78 2.84 2.28
C THR A 274 17.27 2.82 2.62
N LEU A 275 17.63 2.25 3.78
CA LEU A 275 19.04 2.14 4.20
C LEU A 275 19.85 1.26 3.26
N LEU A 276 19.28 0.14 2.81
CA LEU A 276 19.94 -0.76 1.86
C LEU A 276 20.19 -0.06 0.52
N MET A 277 19.18 0.57 -0.07
CA MET A 277 19.31 1.27 -1.36
C MET A 277 20.29 2.44 -1.28
N LEU A 278 20.23 3.22 -0.20
CA LEU A 278 21.15 4.33 0.02
C LEU A 278 22.59 3.83 0.14
N THR A 279 22.83 2.75 0.91
CA THR A 279 24.16 2.17 1.09
C THR A 279 24.70 1.60 -0.23
N LEU A 280 23.88 0.89 -1.00
CA LEU A 280 24.26 0.35 -2.30
C LEU A 280 24.59 1.48 -3.28
N ALA A 281 23.76 2.52 -3.33
CA ALA A 281 24.00 3.69 -4.16
C ALA A 281 25.32 4.39 -3.80
N ALA A 282 25.56 4.62 -2.49
CA ALA A 282 26.77 5.27 -2.01
C ALA A 282 28.05 4.47 -2.31
N ARG A 283 28.00 3.13 -2.14
CA ARG A 283 29.14 2.24 -2.46
C ARG A 283 29.42 2.17 -3.97
N ARG A 284 28.38 2.27 -4.79
CA ARG A 284 28.50 2.20 -6.25
C ARG A 284 28.86 3.54 -6.88
N PHE A 285 28.57 4.63 -6.20
CA PHE A 285 28.92 5.97 -6.65
C PHE A 285 30.44 6.18 -6.49
N LYS A 286 31.19 5.87 -7.56
CA LYS A 286 32.63 6.14 -7.62
C LYS A 286 32.85 7.63 -7.81
N LYS A 287 33.64 8.23 -6.93
CA LYS A 287 34.19 9.58 -7.04
C LYS A 287 35.47 9.57 -7.91
N SER A 288 35.52 8.80 -8.98
CA SER A 288 36.68 8.61 -9.84
C SER A 288 36.35 8.92 -11.29
N LEU A 289 37.31 9.44 -11.99
CA LEU A 289 37.26 9.77 -13.43
C LEU A 289 37.56 8.54 -14.31
N ASP A 290 37.64 7.31 -13.76
CA ASP A 290 37.86 6.07 -14.50
C ASP A 290 36.55 5.46 -15.03
#